data_d2260a498f80f2ca69b777798ae6c70c
#
_entry.id   d2260a498f80f2ca69b777798ae6c70c
#
_cell.length_a   1.000
_cell.length_b   1.000
_cell.length_c   1.000
_cell.angle_alpha   90.00
_cell.angle_beta   90.00
_cell.angle_gamma   90.00
#
_symmetry.space_group_name_H-M   'P 1'
#
loop_
_entity.id
_entity.type
_entity.pdbx_description
1 polymer ?
#
loop_
_entity_poly.entity_id
_entity_poly.type
_entity_poly.pdbx_seq_one_letter_code
_entity_poly.pdbx_strand_id
1 'polypeptide(L)'
;MLFSRLPIHKICLMKKRTAGILLVFILAIISNNGFSQTPSITNVDSRLYLGESDNQPLIVGLGGSEGGNAWTSNRWKEKREKFIEKGYAFLAIGYFGMKGTPEKLDRISIDRIHDAIVEAAKNPKINKNKIAIVGGSRGADLALLIASYYKDIKCVVGIVHSHVAFPGHTETFTTSAWTYKGKELSFVPVSEEAVPSIMKGDLRSTFEIMLKNEKAEKKALIKVEKINGPVFLISATKDEIAPTTAMSEKIINRLKKKKFKYPYEHLAIEGSHAEPLKHFDKVFAFLEKYFPV
;
A
#
# COMPACT_ATOMS: atom_id res chain seq x y z
N MET A 1 -53.96 -41.83 30.74
CA MET A 1 -54.45 -41.88 32.16
C MET A 1 -54.02 -40.56 32.78
N LEU A 2 -54.96 -39.74 32.94
CA LEU A 2 -55.60 -39.16 34.16
C LEU A 2 -54.68 -38.07 34.77
N PHE A 3 -55.10 -36.80 34.62
CA PHE A 3 -55.86 -35.94 35.56
C PHE A 3 -55.00 -35.55 36.80
N SER A 4 -54.95 -34.35 37.35
CA SER A 4 -55.78 -33.13 37.29
C SER A 4 -55.27 -32.09 38.27
N ARG A 5 -55.47 -30.81 37.88
CA ARG A 5 -56.03 -29.72 38.72
C ARG A 5 -55.14 -28.91 39.68
N LEU A 6 -55.16 -27.63 39.36
CA LEU A 6 -55.05 -26.43 40.23
C LEU A 6 -56.07 -26.46 41.42
N PRO A 7 -55.88 -25.58 42.47
CA PRO A 7 -56.33 -24.19 42.44
C PRO A 7 -55.55 -23.22 43.36
N ILE A 8 -55.34 -21.97 43.01
CA ILE A 8 -56.00 -20.66 43.27
C ILE A 8 -56.01 -20.20 44.78
N HIS A 9 -55.55 -18.98 44.92
CA HIS A 9 -55.79 -17.89 45.88
C HIS A 9 -55.06 -17.80 47.21
N LYS A 10 -54.30 -16.76 47.44
CA LYS A 10 -54.69 -15.63 48.29
C LYS A 10 -53.75 -14.44 48.18
N ILE A 11 -54.36 -13.29 47.89
CA ILE A 11 -53.87 -11.92 47.94
C ILE A 11 -53.65 -11.58 49.44
N CYS A 12 -52.52 -10.92 49.77
CA CYS A 12 -52.47 -9.99 50.90
C CYS A 12 -51.46 -8.85 50.67
N LEU A 13 -51.92 -7.66 51.01
CA LEU A 13 -51.39 -6.34 50.72
C LEU A 13 -50.12 -5.95 51.50
N MET A 14 -49.40 -5.10 50.80
CA MET A 14 -48.67 -3.89 51.25
C MET A 14 -47.69 -3.93 52.43
N LYS A 15 -46.43 -3.58 52.13
CA LYS A 15 -45.77 -2.47 52.86
C LYS A 15 -44.65 -1.86 51.97
N LYS A 16 -44.76 -0.56 51.69
CA LYS A 16 -43.77 0.30 51.07
C LYS A 16 -42.50 0.32 51.91
N ARG A 17 -41.36 0.08 51.31
CA ARG A 17 -40.06 0.56 51.79
C ARG A 17 -39.26 1.06 50.57
N THR A 18 -39.10 2.34 50.52
CA THR A 18 -38.15 3.07 49.68
C THR A 18 -36.73 2.56 49.95
N ALA A 19 -36.14 1.96 48.92
CA ALA A 19 -34.69 1.72 48.86
C ALA A 19 -34.18 2.32 47.57
N GLY A 20 -33.24 3.28 47.72
CA GLY A 20 -32.69 4.07 46.65
C GLY A 20 -31.99 3.20 45.60
N ILE A 21 -32.32 3.45 44.37
CA ILE A 21 -31.64 2.86 43.21
C ILE A 21 -30.34 3.66 43.03
N LEU A 22 -29.22 3.08 43.45
CA LEU A 22 -27.89 3.56 43.13
C LEU A 22 -27.65 3.18 41.69
N LEU A 23 -27.86 4.12 40.76
CA LEU A 23 -27.58 3.98 39.37
C LEU A 23 -26.04 4.04 39.16
N VAL A 24 -25.40 2.89 39.17
CA VAL A 24 -23.98 2.77 38.77
C VAL A 24 -23.92 2.96 37.27
N PHE A 25 -23.56 4.15 36.81
CA PHE A 25 -23.12 4.39 35.44
C PHE A 25 -21.79 3.67 35.24
N ILE A 26 -21.80 2.45 34.72
CA ILE A 26 -20.63 1.84 34.11
C ILE A 26 -20.42 2.59 32.81
N LEU A 27 -19.52 3.58 32.81
CA LEU A 27 -18.94 4.10 31.57
C LEU A 27 -18.13 2.94 30.97
N ALA A 28 -18.74 2.19 30.06
CA ALA A 28 -18.02 1.36 29.13
C ALA A 28 -17.24 2.32 28.21
N ILE A 29 -15.98 2.54 28.52
CA ILE A 29 -15.02 3.11 27.56
C ILE A 29 -14.87 2.07 26.47
N ILE A 30 -15.77 2.12 25.48
CA ILE A 30 -15.56 1.45 24.21
C ILE A 30 -14.42 2.24 23.57
N SER A 31 -13.21 1.71 23.66
CA SER A 31 -12.12 2.14 22.79
C SER A 31 -12.54 1.85 21.35
N ASN A 32 -13.26 2.78 20.76
CA ASN A 32 -13.47 2.82 19.33
C ASN A 32 -12.09 2.99 18.70
N ASN A 33 -11.46 1.89 18.32
CA ASN A 33 -10.46 1.89 17.27
C ASN A 33 -11.17 2.47 16.05
N GLY A 34 -11.08 3.79 15.88
CA GLY A 34 -11.87 4.54 14.93
C GLY A 34 -11.48 4.19 13.51
N PHE A 35 -12.19 3.23 12.93
CA PHE A 35 -12.26 3.05 11.49
C PHE A 35 -13.09 4.19 10.92
N SER A 36 -12.43 5.23 10.40
CA SER A 36 -13.10 6.18 9.52
C SER A 36 -13.34 5.48 8.19
N GLN A 37 -14.60 5.21 7.83
CA GLN A 37 -14.91 4.73 6.49
C GLN A 37 -14.58 5.84 5.50
N THR A 38 -13.53 5.64 4.71
CA THR A 38 -13.28 6.47 3.52
C THR A 38 -14.40 6.22 2.51
N PRO A 39 -14.96 7.26 1.86
CA PRO A 39 -15.90 7.06 0.76
C PRO A 39 -15.30 6.12 -0.29
N SER A 40 -16.08 5.15 -0.74
CA SER A 40 -15.63 4.13 -1.70
C SER A 40 -15.32 4.76 -3.05
N ILE A 41 -14.06 4.75 -3.45
CA ILE A 41 -13.65 5.04 -4.84
C ILE A 41 -13.79 3.76 -5.66
N THR A 42 -14.48 3.85 -6.79
CA THR A 42 -14.70 2.69 -7.68
C THR A 42 -13.36 2.04 -8.07
N ASN A 43 -13.30 0.71 -7.95
CA ASN A 43 -12.15 -0.12 -8.28
C ASN A 43 -10.94 -0.02 -7.33
N VAL A 44 -11.11 0.53 -6.13
CA VAL A 44 -10.07 0.60 -5.09
C VAL A 44 -10.66 0.23 -3.74
N ASP A 45 -10.03 -0.69 -3.02
CA ASP A 45 -10.30 -0.94 -1.60
C ASP A 45 -9.35 -0.07 -0.78
N SER A 46 -9.90 0.79 0.09
CA SER A 46 -9.07 1.66 0.93
C SER A 46 -9.54 1.62 2.38
N ARG A 47 -8.56 1.53 3.31
CA ARG A 47 -8.81 1.58 4.75
C ARG A 47 -7.88 2.55 5.43
N LEU A 48 -8.46 3.56 6.05
CA LEU A 48 -7.75 4.60 6.77
C LEU A 48 -7.64 4.24 8.26
N TYR A 49 -6.44 4.34 8.79
CA TYR A 49 -6.10 4.18 10.20
C TYR A 49 -5.54 5.50 10.72
N LEU A 50 -6.11 5.99 11.81
CA LEU A 50 -5.74 7.27 12.42
C LEU A 50 -5.12 7.05 13.79
N GLY A 51 -4.13 7.85 14.12
CA GLY A 51 -3.66 8.04 15.48
C GLY A 51 -4.51 9.06 16.25
N GLU A 52 -4.07 9.40 17.45
CA GLU A 52 -4.79 10.34 18.32
C GLU A 52 -4.55 11.81 17.91
N SER A 53 -3.35 12.13 17.41
CA SER A 53 -2.95 13.50 17.06
C SER A 53 -3.75 14.07 15.90
N ASP A 54 -3.81 15.38 15.84
CA ASP A 54 -4.29 16.12 14.68
C ASP A 54 -3.14 16.40 13.69
N ASN A 55 -3.48 16.80 12.46
CA ASN A 55 -2.54 17.20 11.42
C ASN A 55 -1.48 16.13 11.07
N GLN A 56 -1.88 14.84 11.11
CA GLN A 56 -1.01 13.70 10.87
C GLN A 56 -0.55 13.64 9.41
N PRO A 57 0.76 13.49 9.12
CA PRO A 57 1.20 13.12 7.80
C PRO A 57 0.63 11.75 7.40
N LEU A 58 0.26 11.58 6.13
CA LEU A 58 -0.34 10.36 5.62
C LEU A 58 0.70 9.44 4.99
N ILE A 59 0.78 8.21 5.47
CA ILE A 59 1.51 7.12 4.81
C ILE A 59 0.50 6.27 4.04
N VAL A 60 0.75 6.06 2.75
CA VAL A 60 -0.03 5.15 1.90
C VAL A 60 0.72 3.85 1.72
N GLY A 61 0.13 2.73 2.07
CA GLY A 61 0.70 1.40 1.92
C GLY A 61 0.16 0.66 0.69
N LEU A 62 1.05 0.23 -0.22
CA LEU A 62 0.73 -0.54 -1.42
C LEU A 62 1.36 -1.93 -1.35
N GLY A 63 0.55 -2.99 -1.49
CA GLY A 63 1.00 -4.38 -1.60
C GLY A 63 1.55 -4.73 -2.98
N GLY A 64 2.15 -5.90 -3.12
CA GLY A 64 2.76 -6.41 -4.36
C GLY A 64 1.80 -7.24 -5.23
N SER A 65 2.35 -8.26 -5.88
CA SER A 65 1.64 -9.14 -6.83
C SER A 65 0.67 -10.12 -6.17
N GLU A 66 0.67 -10.22 -4.86
CA GLU A 66 -0.24 -11.08 -4.10
C GLU A 66 -1.70 -10.68 -4.22
N GLY A 67 -1.96 -9.44 -4.63
CA GLY A 67 -3.32 -8.88 -4.67
C GLY A 67 -3.93 -8.65 -3.31
N GLY A 68 -5.20 -8.28 -3.28
CA GLY A 68 -5.89 -7.94 -2.05
C GLY A 68 -5.42 -6.60 -1.47
N ASN A 69 -5.81 -6.33 -0.23
CA ASN A 69 -5.27 -5.22 0.54
C ASN A 69 -4.29 -5.77 1.59
N ALA A 70 -3.03 -6.00 1.15
CA ALA A 70 -2.00 -6.64 1.96
C ALA A 70 -1.83 -5.98 3.33
N TRP A 71 -1.88 -4.65 3.38
CA TRP A 71 -1.67 -3.89 4.60
C TRP A 71 -2.79 -3.99 5.63
N THR A 72 -3.96 -4.55 5.28
CA THR A 72 -5.03 -4.84 6.24
C THR A 72 -4.85 -6.17 6.95
N SER A 73 -3.97 -7.04 6.44
CA SER A 73 -3.72 -8.37 6.99
C SER A 73 -2.98 -8.33 8.33
N ASN A 74 -3.09 -9.42 9.09
CA ASN A 74 -2.37 -9.59 10.36
C ASN A 74 -0.84 -9.57 10.18
N ARG A 75 -0.33 -10.04 9.03
CA ARG A 75 1.10 -10.02 8.69
C ARG A 75 1.69 -8.61 8.75
N TRP A 76 0.90 -7.61 8.36
CA TRP A 76 1.34 -6.21 8.28
C TRP A 76 0.86 -5.35 9.46
N LYS A 77 0.09 -5.93 10.39
CA LYS A 77 -0.51 -5.21 11.52
C LYS A 77 0.52 -4.47 12.35
N GLU A 78 1.57 -5.16 12.82
CA GLU A 78 2.62 -4.56 13.65
C GLU A 78 3.32 -3.39 12.97
N LYS A 79 3.66 -3.55 11.68
CA LYS A 79 4.31 -2.47 10.92
C LYS A 79 3.38 -1.28 10.72
N ARG A 80 2.10 -1.53 10.42
CA ARG A 80 1.09 -0.47 10.29
C ARG A 80 0.88 0.26 11.62
N GLU A 81 0.77 -0.45 12.72
CA GLU A 81 0.63 0.14 14.06
C GLU A 81 1.86 0.98 14.42
N LYS A 82 3.05 0.54 14.02
CA LYS A 82 4.28 1.31 14.23
C LYS A 82 4.29 2.67 13.52
N PHE A 83 3.70 2.77 12.32
CA PHE A 83 3.51 4.08 11.67
C PHE A 83 2.59 4.98 12.51
N ILE A 84 1.49 4.43 13.03
CA ILE A 84 0.52 5.17 13.84
C ILE A 84 1.15 5.63 15.16
N GLU A 85 1.88 4.75 15.86
CA GLU A 85 2.63 5.07 17.07
C GLU A 85 3.63 6.22 16.88
N LYS A 86 4.21 6.31 15.67
CA LYS A 86 5.13 7.38 15.28
C LYS A 86 4.42 8.68 14.86
N GLY A 87 3.09 8.76 14.96
CA GLY A 87 2.30 9.94 14.68
C GLY A 87 1.80 10.09 13.24
N TYR A 88 1.99 9.08 12.37
CA TYR A 88 1.45 9.07 11.02
C TYR A 88 0.02 8.54 11.00
N ALA A 89 -0.83 9.07 10.12
CA ALA A 89 -2.00 8.35 9.64
C ALA A 89 -1.55 7.31 8.59
N PHE A 90 -2.29 6.21 8.47
CA PHE A 90 -1.95 5.15 7.52
C PHE A 90 -3.14 4.79 6.65
N LEU A 91 -2.99 4.85 5.32
CA LEU A 91 -3.97 4.42 4.33
C LEU A 91 -3.51 3.12 3.67
N ALA A 92 -4.18 2.03 3.98
CA ALA A 92 -3.98 0.75 3.31
C ALA A 92 -4.80 0.70 2.01
N ILE A 93 -4.17 0.43 0.88
CA ILE A 93 -4.84 0.35 -0.43
C ILE A 93 -4.67 -1.02 -1.06
N GLY A 94 -5.81 -1.65 -1.42
CA GLY A 94 -5.90 -2.78 -2.33
C GLY A 94 -6.42 -2.31 -3.69
N TYR A 95 -5.73 -2.67 -4.76
CA TYR A 95 -6.01 -2.15 -6.09
C TYR A 95 -6.33 -3.23 -7.14
N PHE A 96 -6.26 -4.50 -6.75
CA PHE A 96 -6.75 -5.65 -7.54
C PHE A 96 -6.94 -6.89 -6.65
N GLY A 97 -7.65 -7.91 -7.16
CA GLY A 97 -7.81 -9.20 -6.49
C GLY A 97 -8.79 -9.20 -5.30
N MET A 98 -9.67 -8.20 -5.20
CA MET A 98 -10.71 -8.11 -4.18
C MET A 98 -12.08 -7.79 -4.80
N LYS A 99 -13.14 -8.04 -4.03
CA LYS A 99 -14.48 -7.62 -4.42
C LYS A 99 -14.52 -6.09 -4.63
N GLY A 100 -14.94 -5.67 -5.80
CA GLY A 100 -15.02 -4.24 -6.17
C GLY A 100 -13.73 -3.65 -6.73
N THR A 101 -12.66 -4.45 -6.88
CA THR A 101 -11.44 -4.08 -7.59
C THR A 101 -11.27 -4.94 -8.85
N PRO A 102 -10.38 -4.58 -9.81
CA PRO A 102 -10.01 -5.47 -10.90
C PRO A 102 -9.56 -6.85 -10.40
N GLU A 103 -9.93 -7.89 -11.11
CA GLU A 103 -9.59 -9.27 -10.71
C GLU A 103 -8.08 -9.54 -10.79
N LYS A 104 -7.42 -9.03 -11.84
CA LYS A 104 -6.01 -9.24 -12.13
C LYS A 104 -5.24 -7.92 -12.07
N LEU A 105 -3.94 -8.01 -11.87
CA LEU A 105 -3.02 -6.87 -12.03
C LEU A 105 -2.90 -6.55 -13.52
N ASP A 106 -3.89 -5.90 -14.08
CA ASP A 106 -3.97 -5.57 -15.50
C ASP A 106 -4.67 -4.22 -15.69
N ARG A 107 -4.01 -3.31 -16.40
CA ARG A 107 -4.52 -1.97 -16.71
C ARG A 107 -5.08 -1.21 -15.50
N ILE A 108 -4.43 -1.37 -14.35
CA ILE A 108 -4.82 -0.68 -13.11
C ILE A 108 -4.67 0.83 -13.29
N SER A 109 -5.71 1.58 -12.97
CA SER A 109 -5.72 3.04 -13.08
C SER A 109 -4.96 3.67 -11.92
N ILE A 110 -3.81 4.32 -12.22
CA ILE A 110 -3.08 5.09 -11.22
C ILE A 110 -3.86 6.32 -10.76
N ASP A 111 -4.76 6.84 -11.63
CA ASP A 111 -5.66 7.96 -11.30
C ASP A 111 -6.63 7.58 -10.18
N ARG A 112 -7.26 6.40 -10.26
CA ARG A 112 -8.22 5.94 -9.25
C ARG A 112 -7.58 5.71 -7.89
N ILE A 113 -6.33 5.23 -7.89
CA ILE A 113 -5.58 5.07 -6.65
C ILE A 113 -5.24 6.43 -6.06
N HIS A 114 -4.82 7.38 -6.90
CA HIS A 114 -4.58 8.75 -6.45
C HIS A 114 -5.87 9.43 -5.95
N ASP A 115 -7.02 9.23 -6.62
CA ASP A 115 -8.32 9.72 -6.15
C ASP A 115 -8.63 9.22 -4.73
N ALA A 116 -8.34 7.93 -4.43
CA ALA A 116 -8.53 7.35 -3.10
C ALA A 116 -7.59 7.98 -2.06
N ILE A 117 -6.37 8.32 -2.44
CA ILE A 117 -5.42 9.04 -1.57
C ILE A 117 -5.92 10.44 -1.25
N VAL A 118 -6.37 11.18 -2.28
CA VAL A 118 -6.92 12.54 -2.13
C VAL A 118 -8.19 12.52 -1.28
N GLU A 119 -9.04 11.53 -1.47
CA GLU A 119 -10.27 11.38 -0.67
C GLU A 119 -9.96 11.14 0.81
N ALA A 120 -9.03 10.23 1.10
CA ALA A 120 -8.57 9.98 2.47
C ALA A 120 -7.95 11.23 3.10
N ALA A 121 -7.21 12.02 2.32
CA ALA A 121 -6.56 13.26 2.78
C ALA A 121 -7.53 14.41 3.12
N LYS A 122 -8.84 14.27 2.81
CA LYS A 122 -9.88 15.21 3.26
C LYS A 122 -10.24 15.04 4.74
N ASN A 123 -9.82 13.95 5.37
CA ASN A 123 -10.05 13.75 6.81
C ASN A 123 -9.39 14.89 7.60
N PRO A 124 -10.12 15.57 8.54
CA PRO A 124 -9.62 16.75 9.25
C PRO A 124 -8.39 16.46 10.11
N LYS A 125 -8.15 15.21 10.49
CA LYS A 125 -6.93 14.80 11.23
C LYS A 125 -5.70 14.66 10.36
N ILE A 126 -5.82 14.74 9.03
CA ILE A 126 -4.71 14.49 8.09
C ILE A 126 -4.12 15.80 7.57
N ASN A 127 -2.80 15.87 7.54
CA ASN A 127 -2.07 16.90 6.82
C ASN A 127 -2.04 16.58 5.32
N LYS A 128 -2.99 17.11 4.56
CA LYS A 128 -3.09 16.92 3.10
C LYS A 128 -1.85 17.35 2.30
N ASN A 129 -0.96 18.13 2.89
CA ASN A 129 0.28 18.58 2.26
C ASN A 129 1.47 17.67 2.57
N LYS A 130 1.28 16.66 3.41
CA LYS A 130 2.30 15.68 3.82
C LYS A 130 1.81 14.26 3.53
N ILE A 131 1.98 13.79 2.29
CA ILE A 131 1.58 12.45 1.83
C ILE A 131 2.82 11.71 1.33
N ALA A 132 3.08 10.53 1.88
CA ALA A 132 4.13 9.62 1.44
C ALA A 132 3.55 8.27 1.02
N ILE A 133 4.22 7.58 0.09
CA ILE A 133 3.82 6.23 -0.35
C ILE A 133 4.94 5.24 -0.03
N VAL A 134 4.59 4.11 0.56
CA VAL A 134 5.46 2.96 0.79
C VAL A 134 4.90 1.77 0.02
N GLY A 135 5.66 1.26 -0.93
CA GLY A 135 5.26 0.11 -1.74
C GLY A 135 6.29 -1.00 -1.74
N GLY A 136 5.81 -2.25 -1.89
CA GLY A 136 6.65 -3.44 -2.05
C GLY A 136 6.41 -4.11 -3.40
N SER A 137 7.46 -4.60 -4.08
CA SER A 137 7.38 -5.32 -5.34
C SER A 137 6.57 -4.52 -6.39
N ARG A 138 5.52 -5.08 -6.99
CA ARG A 138 4.65 -4.33 -7.95
C ARG A 138 4.00 -3.09 -7.32
N GLY A 139 3.75 -3.10 -6.00
CA GLY A 139 3.28 -1.91 -5.29
C GLY A 139 4.34 -0.82 -5.18
N ALA A 140 5.62 -1.17 -5.23
CA ALA A 140 6.70 -0.19 -5.29
C ALA A 140 6.81 0.47 -6.68
N ASP A 141 6.60 -0.30 -7.78
CA ASP A 141 6.47 0.27 -9.13
C ASP A 141 5.34 1.28 -9.17
N LEU A 142 4.18 0.91 -8.60
CA LEU A 142 3.01 1.77 -8.50
C LEU A 142 3.28 3.02 -7.65
N ALA A 143 3.97 2.89 -6.52
CA ALA A 143 4.35 4.01 -5.66
C ALA A 143 5.21 5.04 -6.41
N LEU A 144 6.25 4.57 -7.12
CA LEU A 144 7.12 5.40 -7.94
C LEU A 144 6.36 6.06 -9.10
N LEU A 145 5.43 5.33 -9.76
CA LEU A 145 4.57 5.87 -10.81
C LEU A 145 3.69 6.98 -10.26
N ILE A 146 2.88 6.73 -9.23
CA ILE A 146 2.00 7.73 -8.63
C ILE A 146 2.80 8.97 -8.23
N ALA A 147 3.90 8.82 -7.51
CA ALA A 147 4.74 9.94 -7.09
C ALA A 147 5.35 10.72 -8.28
N SER A 148 5.58 10.06 -9.43
CA SER A 148 6.09 10.73 -10.63
C SER A 148 5.03 11.54 -11.40
N TYR A 149 3.76 11.15 -11.28
CA TYR A 149 2.64 11.83 -11.95
C TYR A 149 2.00 12.93 -11.09
N TYR A 150 1.95 12.74 -9.76
CA TYR A 150 1.20 13.59 -8.82
C TYR A 150 2.11 14.32 -7.84
N LYS A 151 2.03 15.65 -7.82
CA LYS A 151 2.95 16.54 -7.08
C LYS A 151 2.61 16.70 -5.61
N ASP A 152 1.45 16.28 -5.19
CA ASP A 152 1.01 16.21 -3.80
C ASP A 152 1.67 15.07 -3.01
N ILE A 153 2.21 14.06 -3.70
CA ILE A 153 3.06 13.04 -3.07
C ILE A 153 4.42 13.64 -2.77
N LYS A 154 4.79 13.65 -1.48
CA LYS A 154 5.96 14.36 -0.93
C LYS A 154 7.10 13.46 -0.46
N CYS A 155 6.91 12.15 -0.51
CA CYS A 155 7.96 11.17 -0.22
C CYS A 155 7.56 9.83 -0.81
N VAL A 156 8.53 9.02 -1.24
CA VAL A 156 8.27 7.67 -1.72
C VAL A 156 9.34 6.70 -1.26
N VAL A 157 8.89 5.52 -0.82
CA VAL A 157 9.74 4.38 -0.48
C VAL A 157 9.37 3.22 -1.39
N GLY A 158 10.32 2.74 -2.18
CA GLY A 158 10.17 1.57 -3.05
C GLY A 158 11.03 0.41 -2.57
N ILE A 159 10.39 -0.70 -2.23
CA ILE A 159 11.05 -1.92 -1.76
C ILE A 159 10.97 -2.97 -2.87
N VAL A 160 12.11 -3.48 -3.34
CA VAL A 160 12.27 -4.46 -4.44
C VAL A 160 11.47 -4.09 -5.69
N HIS A 161 11.66 -2.87 -6.13
CA HIS A 161 10.97 -2.18 -7.22
C HIS A 161 11.63 -2.40 -8.59
N SER A 162 10.93 -1.95 -9.64
CA SER A 162 11.47 -1.78 -10.98
C SER A 162 11.69 -0.29 -11.32
N HIS A 163 12.56 -0.05 -12.32
CA HIS A 163 12.77 1.27 -12.93
C HIS A 163 11.89 1.52 -14.16
N VAL A 164 11.14 0.50 -14.60
CA VAL A 164 10.25 0.52 -15.76
C VAL A 164 8.89 -0.08 -15.41
N ALA A 165 7.87 0.21 -16.20
CA ALA A 165 6.63 -0.52 -16.17
C ALA A 165 6.78 -1.85 -16.92
N PHE A 166 6.17 -2.90 -16.38
CA PHE A 166 6.08 -4.24 -16.96
C PHE A 166 4.62 -4.58 -17.33
N PRO A 167 4.38 -5.66 -18.10
CA PRO A 167 3.03 -6.06 -18.47
C PRO A 167 2.18 -6.43 -17.25
N GLY A 168 0.88 -6.39 -17.46
CA GLY A 168 -0.12 -6.92 -16.54
C GLY A 168 -0.04 -8.44 -16.42
N HIS A 169 -0.58 -9.00 -15.36
CA HIS A 169 -0.64 -10.43 -15.11
C HIS A 169 -1.83 -11.06 -15.84
N THR A 170 -1.80 -10.98 -17.15
CA THR A 170 -2.73 -11.66 -18.04
C THR A 170 -2.10 -12.94 -18.60
N GLU A 171 -2.90 -13.79 -19.20
CA GLU A 171 -2.40 -15.04 -19.82
C GLU A 171 -1.41 -14.79 -20.95
N THR A 172 -1.56 -13.66 -21.65
CA THR A 172 -0.75 -13.30 -22.80
C THR A 172 0.33 -12.28 -22.54
N PHE A 173 0.29 -11.57 -21.38
CA PHE A 173 1.22 -10.49 -21.01
C PHE A 173 1.34 -9.37 -22.06
N THR A 174 0.25 -9.11 -22.81
CA THR A 174 0.24 -8.18 -23.96
C THR A 174 -0.27 -6.78 -23.61
N THR A 175 -0.73 -6.57 -22.39
CA THR A 175 -1.26 -5.29 -21.88
C THR A 175 -0.38 -4.74 -20.78
N SER A 176 -0.43 -3.42 -20.56
CA SER A 176 0.28 -2.79 -19.45
C SER A 176 -0.35 -3.15 -18.10
N ALA A 177 0.45 -3.31 -17.05
CA ALA A 177 -0.09 -3.36 -15.69
C ALA A 177 -0.82 -2.07 -15.31
N TRP A 178 -0.48 -0.93 -15.90
CA TRP A 178 -0.87 0.39 -15.45
C TRP A 178 -1.48 1.25 -16.54
N THR A 179 -2.48 2.06 -16.17
CA THR A 179 -3.06 3.10 -17.03
C THR A 179 -2.99 4.47 -16.36
N TYR A 180 -2.92 5.50 -17.18
CA TYR A 180 -3.03 6.91 -16.78
C TYR A 180 -4.00 7.63 -17.69
N LYS A 181 -5.03 8.28 -17.13
CA LYS A 181 -6.11 8.95 -17.87
C LYS A 181 -6.73 8.06 -18.95
N GLY A 182 -6.99 6.79 -18.57
CA GLY A 182 -7.61 5.79 -19.44
C GLY A 182 -6.69 5.24 -20.55
N LYS A 183 -5.41 5.61 -20.59
CA LYS A 183 -4.44 5.12 -21.59
C LYS A 183 -3.42 4.21 -20.91
N GLU A 184 -3.09 3.11 -21.55
CA GLU A 184 -2.03 2.22 -21.10
C GLU A 184 -0.68 2.94 -21.07
N LEU A 185 0.08 2.73 -19.99
CA LEU A 185 1.46 3.19 -19.93
C LEU A 185 2.33 2.25 -20.78
N SER A 186 3.34 2.82 -21.47
CA SER A 186 4.33 2.00 -22.15
C SER A 186 5.01 1.06 -21.15
N PHE A 187 5.21 -0.17 -21.54
CA PHE A 187 5.84 -1.22 -20.74
C PHE A 187 6.88 -1.99 -21.55
N VAL A 188 7.74 -2.75 -20.85
CA VAL A 188 8.69 -3.67 -21.51
C VAL A 188 7.95 -4.97 -21.80
N PRO A 189 7.72 -5.32 -23.07
CA PRO A 189 6.96 -6.52 -23.43
C PRO A 189 7.75 -7.80 -23.14
N VAL A 190 7.06 -8.90 -22.98
CA VAL A 190 7.66 -10.23 -22.99
C VAL A 190 8.15 -10.50 -24.41
N SER A 191 9.43 -10.87 -24.58
CA SER A 191 9.98 -11.32 -25.86
C SER A 191 9.89 -12.85 -25.98
N GLU A 192 9.98 -13.36 -27.21
CA GLU A 192 9.97 -14.81 -27.45
C GLU A 192 11.12 -15.52 -26.72
N GLU A 193 12.27 -14.87 -26.61
CA GLU A 193 13.43 -15.41 -25.88
C GLU A 193 13.19 -15.55 -24.37
N ALA A 194 12.23 -14.80 -23.82
CA ALA A 194 11.89 -14.88 -22.39
C ALA A 194 10.91 -16.03 -22.07
N VAL A 195 10.19 -16.56 -23.08
CA VAL A 195 9.16 -17.61 -22.88
C VAL A 195 9.71 -18.86 -22.20
N PRO A 196 10.89 -19.42 -22.58
CA PRO A 196 11.44 -20.60 -21.90
C PRO A 196 11.71 -20.36 -20.40
N SER A 197 12.12 -19.17 -20.01
CA SER A 197 12.33 -18.81 -18.60
C SER A 197 11.00 -18.71 -17.85
N ILE A 198 9.98 -18.12 -18.45
CA ILE A 198 8.62 -18.07 -17.88
C ILE A 198 8.10 -19.49 -17.63
N MET A 199 8.22 -20.38 -18.60
CA MET A 199 7.76 -21.77 -18.50
C MET A 199 8.47 -22.56 -17.39
N LYS A 200 9.71 -22.21 -17.08
CA LYS A 200 10.49 -22.79 -15.98
C LYS A 200 10.23 -22.13 -14.63
N GLY A 201 9.48 -21.04 -14.59
CA GLY A 201 9.28 -20.23 -13.40
C GLY A 201 10.51 -19.41 -12.98
N ASP A 202 11.51 -19.28 -13.86
CA ASP A 202 12.70 -18.46 -13.65
C ASP A 202 12.39 -17.00 -13.98
N LEU A 203 11.78 -16.33 -13.00
CA LEU A 203 11.32 -14.95 -13.15
C LEU A 203 12.49 -13.98 -13.30
N ARG A 204 13.58 -14.18 -12.58
CA ARG A 204 14.77 -13.32 -12.66
C ARG A 204 15.34 -13.30 -14.07
N SER A 205 15.64 -14.47 -14.63
CA SER A 205 16.09 -14.57 -16.02
C SER A 205 15.09 -13.98 -16.99
N THR A 206 13.79 -14.16 -16.74
CA THR A 206 12.71 -13.56 -17.55
C THR A 206 12.86 -12.06 -17.62
N PHE A 207 12.95 -11.36 -16.48
CA PHE A 207 13.11 -9.91 -16.45
C PHE A 207 14.44 -9.44 -17.05
N GLU A 208 15.53 -10.17 -16.80
CA GLU A 208 16.84 -9.85 -17.39
C GLU A 208 16.81 -9.94 -18.94
N ILE A 209 16.15 -10.95 -19.50
CA ILE A 209 15.96 -11.10 -20.95
C ILE A 209 15.09 -9.98 -21.51
N MET A 210 13.95 -9.69 -20.87
CA MET A 210 13.05 -8.61 -21.29
C MET A 210 13.77 -7.26 -21.33
N LEU A 211 14.63 -6.99 -20.37
CA LEU A 211 15.38 -5.73 -20.27
C LEU A 211 16.51 -5.57 -21.31
N LYS A 212 16.83 -6.61 -22.11
CA LYS A 212 17.71 -6.47 -23.27
C LYS A 212 17.09 -5.61 -24.39
N ASN A 213 15.76 -5.44 -24.36
CA ASN A 213 15.06 -4.54 -25.27
C ASN A 213 15.19 -3.08 -24.83
N GLU A 214 16.35 -2.46 -25.06
CA GLU A 214 16.65 -1.09 -24.67
C GLU A 214 15.63 -0.05 -25.21
N LYS A 215 15.06 -0.29 -26.40
CA LYS A 215 14.08 0.64 -27.00
C LYS A 215 12.77 0.62 -26.19
N ALA A 216 12.31 -0.57 -25.80
CA ALA A 216 11.14 -0.73 -24.96
C ALA A 216 11.42 -0.20 -23.54
N GLU A 217 12.59 -0.52 -22.97
CA GLU A 217 13.02 -0.02 -21.67
C GLU A 217 12.96 1.52 -21.62
N LYS A 218 13.55 2.22 -22.61
CA LYS A 218 13.52 3.70 -22.69
C LYS A 218 12.12 4.28 -22.72
N LYS A 219 11.16 3.61 -23.40
CA LYS A 219 9.76 4.04 -23.45
C LYS A 219 9.01 3.78 -22.14
N ALA A 220 9.31 2.68 -21.47
CA ALA A 220 8.65 2.21 -20.26
C ALA A 220 9.18 2.83 -18.97
N LEU A 221 10.21 3.67 -19.03
CA LEU A 221 10.86 4.28 -17.86
C LEU A 221 9.88 5.00 -16.94
N ILE A 222 9.90 4.67 -15.67
CA ILE A 222 9.26 5.47 -14.62
C ILE A 222 10.03 6.80 -14.51
N LYS A 223 9.34 7.92 -14.61
CA LYS A 223 9.95 9.26 -14.64
C LYS A 223 10.29 9.76 -13.23
N VAL A 224 11.12 9.00 -12.51
CA VAL A 224 11.47 9.24 -11.10
C VAL A 224 12.01 10.66 -10.84
N GLU A 225 12.64 11.28 -11.82
CA GLU A 225 13.10 12.69 -11.74
C GLU A 225 11.97 13.71 -11.66
N LYS A 226 10.73 13.28 -11.84
CA LYS A 226 9.53 14.11 -11.66
C LYS A 226 8.93 14.03 -10.27
N ILE A 227 9.40 13.14 -9.41
CA ILE A 227 8.94 13.00 -8.04
C ILE A 227 9.18 14.31 -7.27
N ASN A 228 8.26 14.68 -6.39
CA ASN A 228 8.27 15.97 -5.69
C ASN A 228 8.62 15.81 -4.19
N GLY A 229 9.64 15.02 -3.90
CA GLY A 229 10.10 14.77 -2.54
C GLY A 229 11.19 13.70 -2.47
N PRO A 230 11.67 13.37 -1.27
CA PRO A 230 12.69 12.35 -1.05
C PRO A 230 12.29 10.97 -1.60
N VAL A 231 13.30 10.21 -2.04
CA VAL A 231 13.14 8.87 -2.63
C VAL A 231 14.02 7.88 -1.88
N PHE A 232 13.44 6.83 -1.33
CA PHE A 232 14.17 5.73 -0.73
C PHE A 232 13.92 4.43 -1.50
N LEU A 233 14.99 3.79 -1.90
CA LEU A 233 14.97 2.54 -2.65
C LEU A 233 15.65 1.46 -1.82
N ILE A 234 14.98 0.32 -1.64
CA ILE A 234 15.57 -0.85 -0.99
C ILE A 234 15.51 -2.01 -1.97
N SER A 235 16.64 -2.64 -2.24
CA SER A 235 16.75 -3.79 -3.13
C SER A 235 17.31 -5.02 -2.41
N ALA A 236 17.19 -6.19 -3.03
CA ALA A 236 17.77 -7.44 -2.56
C ALA A 236 18.87 -7.90 -3.51
N THR A 237 20.07 -8.21 -2.98
CA THR A 237 21.21 -8.58 -3.83
C THR A 237 21.11 -9.97 -4.43
N LYS A 238 20.35 -10.88 -3.78
CA LYS A 238 20.09 -12.25 -4.22
C LYS A 238 18.61 -12.43 -4.59
N ASP A 239 17.99 -11.36 -5.12
CA ASP A 239 16.59 -11.35 -5.52
C ASP A 239 16.36 -12.36 -6.65
N GLU A 240 15.54 -13.38 -6.38
CA GLU A 240 15.20 -14.47 -7.29
C GLU A 240 14.05 -14.11 -8.24
N ILE A 241 13.38 -12.99 -7.99
CA ILE A 241 12.24 -12.54 -8.81
C ILE A 241 12.71 -11.59 -9.90
N ALA A 242 13.52 -10.58 -9.55
CA ALA A 242 13.96 -9.56 -10.50
C ALA A 242 15.33 -8.99 -10.13
N PRO A 243 16.11 -8.42 -11.05
CA PRO A 243 17.41 -7.82 -10.76
C PRO A 243 17.26 -6.46 -10.07
N THR A 244 16.60 -6.41 -8.89
CA THR A 244 16.17 -5.18 -8.22
C THR A 244 17.32 -4.26 -7.84
N THR A 245 18.50 -4.80 -7.53
CA THR A 245 19.70 -3.97 -7.27
C THR A 245 20.13 -3.20 -8.51
N ALA A 246 20.25 -3.88 -9.66
CA ALA A 246 20.60 -3.22 -10.92
C ALA A 246 19.52 -2.22 -11.38
N MET A 247 18.25 -2.54 -11.14
CA MET A 247 17.13 -1.63 -11.41
C MET A 247 17.20 -0.38 -10.52
N SER A 248 17.55 -0.52 -9.24
CA SER A 248 17.75 0.59 -8.31
C SER A 248 18.91 1.49 -8.76
N GLU A 249 20.03 0.90 -9.18
CA GLU A 249 21.19 1.65 -9.69
C GLU A 249 20.82 2.48 -10.92
N LYS A 250 20.01 1.94 -11.83
CA LYS A 250 19.48 2.69 -12.99
C LYS A 250 18.65 3.91 -12.54
N ILE A 251 17.83 3.78 -11.50
CA ILE A 251 17.09 4.91 -10.92
C ILE A 251 18.05 5.95 -10.32
N ILE A 252 18.98 5.52 -9.47
CA ILE A 252 19.97 6.41 -8.82
C ILE A 252 20.78 7.18 -9.89
N ASN A 253 21.28 6.48 -10.89
CA ASN A 253 22.02 7.09 -12.00
C ASN A 253 21.17 8.11 -12.77
N ARG A 254 19.88 7.81 -12.97
CA ARG A 254 18.93 8.73 -13.59
C ARG A 254 18.70 9.98 -12.74
N LEU A 255 18.46 9.83 -11.44
CA LEU A 255 18.28 10.95 -10.52
C LEU A 255 19.53 11.85 -10.51
N LYS A 256 20.72 11.25 -10.43
CA LYS A 256 22.00 11.96 -10.51
C LYS A 256 22.13 12.73 -11.84
N LYS A 257 21.92 12.04 -12.98
CA LYS A 257 22.01 12.64 -14.32
C LYS A 257 21.02 13.79 -14.52
N LYS A 258 19.82 13.69 -13.92
CA LYS A 258 18.77 14.72 -14.00
C LYS A 258 18.90 15.81 -12.94
N LYS A 259 19.96 15.81 -12.14
CA LYS A 259 20.21 16.77 -11.06
C LYS A 259 19.00 16.90 -10.15
N PHE A 260 18.46 15.73 -9.70
CA PHE A 260 17.29 15.68 -8.84
C PHE A 260 17.56 16.42 -7.53
N LYS A 261 16.64 17.29 -7.13
CA LYS A 261 16.87 18.27 -6.06
C LYS A 261 16.58 17.79 -4.63
N TYR A 262 15.88 16.66 -4.51
CA TYR A 262 15.53 16.11 -3.21
C TYR A 262 16.50 15.02 -2.79
N PRO A 263 16.60 14.69 -1.49
CA PRO A 263 17.38 13.54 -1.02
C PRO A 263 16.91 12.24 -1.70
N TYR A 264 17.84 11.39 -2.04
CA TYR A 264 17.57 10.05 -2.52
C TYR A 264 18.64 9.09 -2.02
N GLU A 265 18.20 7.92 -1.57
CA GLU A 265 19.06 6.88 -1.01
C GLU A 265 18.71 5.53 -1.63
N HIS A 266 19.71 4.67 -1.78
CA HIS A 266 19.54 3.26 -2.14
C HIS A 266 20.26 2.39 -1.13
N LEU A 267 19.56 1.39 -0.60
CA LEU A 267 20.08 0.39 0.30
C LEU A 267 19.92 -1.00 -0.34
N ALA A 268 21.04 -1.65 -0.64
CA ALA A 268 21.04 -3.03 -1.10
C ALA A 268 21.18 -3.97 0.11
N ILE A 269 20.14 -4.81 0.33
CA ILE A 269 20.13 -5.81 1.41
C ILE A 269 20.58 -7.16 0.85
N GLU A 270 21.48 -7.82 1.53
CA GLU A 270 21.88 -9.17 1.16
C GLU A 270 20.75 -10.16 1.47
N GLY A 271 20.25 -10.84 0.46
CA GLY A 271 19.19 -11.84 0.60
C GLY A 271 18.21 -11.88 -0.57
N SER A 272 17.15 -12.68 -0.40
CA SER A 272 16.08 -12.92 -1.36
C SER A 272 15.14 -11.72 -1.51
N HIS A 273 14.20 -11.80 -2.48
CA HIS A 273 13.17 -10.79 -2.73
C HIS A 273 12.42 -10.33 -1.46
N ALA A 274 12.19 -11.24 -0.53
CA ALA A 274 11.46 -10.92 0.70
C ALA A 274 12.35 -10.35 1.83
N GLU A 275 13.68 -10.45 1.74
CA GLU A 275 14.59 -10.04 2.81
C GLU A 275 14.43 -8.56 3.21
N PRO A 276 14.33 -7.59 2.29
CA PRO A 276 14.15 -6.19 2.62
C PRO A 276 12.93 -5.89 3.51
N LEU A 277 11.91 -6.76 3.50
CA LEU A 277 10.73 -6.60 4.35
C LEU A 277 11.01 -6.79 5.86
N LYS A 278 12.16 -7.34 6.22
CA LYS A 278 12.62 -7.47 7.60
C LYS A 278 13.31 -6.20 8.11
N HIS A 279 13.65 -5.27 7.19
CA HIS A 279 14.44 -4.07 7.46
C HIS A 279 13.58 -2.79 7.47
N PHE A 280 12.36 -2.86 7.98
CA PHE A 280 11.47 -1.69 8.08
C PHE A 280 11.99 -0.60 9.05
N ASP A 281 12.91 -0.93 9.93
CA ASP A 281 13.66 0.05 10.73
C ASP A 281 14.35 1.10 9.85
N LYS A 282 14.87 0.72 8.68
CA LYS A 282 15.48 1.63 7.71
C LYS A 282 14.45 2.55 7.05
N VAL A 283 13.24 2.02 6.77
CA VAL A 283 12.11 2.83 6.27
C VAL A 283 11.73 3.90 7.30
N PHE A 284 11.57 3.51 8.56
CA PHE A 284 11.24 4.46 9.64
C PHE A 284 12.34 5.51 9.81
N ALA A 285 13.62 5.12 9.83
CA ALA A 285 14.74 6.05 9.95
C ALA A 285 14.79 7.06 8.79
N PHE A 286 14.52 6.61 7.55
CA PHE A 286 14.45 7.51 6.38
C PHE A 286 13.30 8.50 6.50
N LEU A 287 12.10 8.04 6.90
CA LEU A 287 10.94 8.90 7.07
C LEU A 287 11.15 9.91 8.20
N GLU A 288 11.70 9.51 9.34
CA GLU A 288 12.04 10.42 10.45
C GLU A 288 13.01 11.53 10.01
N LYS A 289 13.96 11.19 9.16
CA LYS A 289 14.97 12.14 8.66
C LYS A 289 14.43 13.11 7.61
N TYR A 290 13.61 12.63 6.67
CA TYR A 290 13.26 13.39 5.47
C TYR A 290 11.76 13.68 5.30
N PHE A 291 10.93 13.04 6.10
CA PHE A 291 9.48 13.20 6.10
C PHE A 291 8.92 13.14 7.53
N PRO A 292 9.45 13.93 8.49
CA PRO A 292 9.04 13.88 9.89
C PRO A 292 7.55 14.23 10.07
N VAL A 293 6.99 13.83 11.21
CA VAL A 293 5.63 14.19 11.67
C VAL A 293 5.50 15.68 11.92
#